data_c99e1b88c61d4d38a8666f0141695fc8
#
_entry.id   c99e1b88c61d4d38a8666f0141695fc8
#
_cell.length_a   1.000
_cell.length_b   1.000
_cell.length_c   1.000
_cell.angle_alpha   90.00
_cell.angle_beta   90.00
_cell.angle_gamma   90.00
#
_symmetry.space_group_name_H-M   'P 1'
#
loop_
_entity.id
_entity.type
_entity.pdbx_description
1 polymer ?
#
loop_
_entity_poly.entity_id
_entity_poly.type
_entity_poly.pdbx_seq_one_letter_code
_entity_poly.pdbx_strand_id
1 'polypeptide(L)'
;MIIKHGLDNRVSKSEIIFRDGDFAYKLNTEWAKWPSHLVGVPVAGGCCDENDNIWVTTRWNEHPVLMLDKDGNFVKDIGKGLFSNLHGIFVTPTGTLLCADASTHHVVREITTDGELIRDFGEFDKPGDSGFDPDIWMNLKRRGVLDCDAPYDVEREFYEGLKTIVRAGEPFNKPTRMVMASTGEYFACDGYGNAAVHKFDREGQYVKTWGGPGYEVGQYRLPHGIWADKFDRIWVADRENNRCHVYDTDGNQIGVVDNLNLRAAEVWSDDDYVYVGEVDGGVSILDMDMNVIAQIGYYYSPLMAHGICGDSKSNLYIQALHLSKTNNLLRLERI
;
A
#
# COMPACT_ATOMS: atom_id res chain seq x y z
N MET A 1 -18.08 -11.19 20.00
CA MET A 1 -17.79 -12.53 19.43
C MET A 1 -16.31 -12.59 19.13
N ILE A 2 -15.62 -13.63 19.55
CA ILE A 2 -14.18 -13.81 19.32
C ILE A 2 -14.04 -14.69 18.09
N ILE A 3 -13.45 -14.15 17.03
CA ILE A 3 -13.17 -14.91 15.80
C ILE A 3 -11.71 -15.34 15.87
N LYS A 4 -11.52 -16.64 16.04
CA LYS A 4 -10.24 -17.31 15.97
C LYS A 4 -10.25 -18.09 14.65
N HIS A 5 -9.55 -17.66 13.62
CA HIS A 5 -9.52 -18.31 12.31
C HIS A 5 -10.93 -18.60 11.73
N GLY A 6 -11.63 -17.60 11.22
CA GLY A 6 -12.89 -17.76 10.47
C GLY A 6 -14.12 -17.13 11.11
N LEU A 7 -15.19 -17.08 10.34
CA LEU A 7 -16.49 -16.53 10.74
C LEU A 7 -17.21 -17.48 11.69
N ASP A 8 -17.53 -17.01 12.90
CA ASP A 8 -18.64 -17.56 13.65
C ASP A 8 -19.94 -16.85 13.21
N ASN A 9 -20.82 -17.55 12.49
CA ASN A 9 -22.03 -17.00 11.87
C ASN A 9 -23.15 -16.57 12.86
N ARG A 10 -22.87 -16.52 14.15
CA ARG A 10 -23.84 -16.08 15.18
C ARG A 10 -23.68 -14.59 15.49
N VAL A 11 -23.69 -13.72 14.47
CA VAL A 11 -23.60 -12.27 14.65
C VAL A 11 -24.96 -11.73 15.11
N SER A 12 -25.13 -11.55 16.39
CA SER A 12 -25.98 -10.47 16.91
C SER A 12 -25.24 -9.13 16.67
N LYS A 13 -25.87 -7.96 16.80
CA LYS A 13 -25.23 -6.61 16.70
C LYS A 13 -24.05 -6.38 17.70
N SER A 14 -23.33 -7.42 18.07
CA SER A 14 -22.23 -7.49 19.01
C SER A 14 -20.90 -7.17 18.32
N GLU A 15 -20.02 -6.58 19.04
CA GLU A 15 -18.67 -6.20 18.66
C GLU A 15 -17.91 -7.37 18.01
N ILE A 16 -17.26 -7.09 16.86
CA ILE A 16 -16.37 -8.06 16.21
C ILE A 16 -14.99 -7.88 16.79
N ILE A 17 -14.46 -8.94 17.38
CA ILE A 17 -13.11 -8.98 17.94
C ILE A 17 -12.35 -10.09 17.25
N PHE A 18 -11.21 -9.72 16.65
CA PHE A 18 -10.21 -10.65 16.14
C PHE A 18 -9.20 -10.94 17.24
N ARG A 19 -8.83 -12.21 17.41
CA ARG A 19 -7.84 -12.59 18.41
C ARG A 19 -6.99 -13.75 17.93
N ASP A 20 -5.67 -13.60 18.12
CA ASP A 20 -4.70 -14.69 18.01
C ASP A 20 -3.54 -14.45 19.00
N GLY A 21 -3.26 -15.44 19.83
CA GLY A 21 -2.28 -15.33 20.93
C GLY A 21 -2.61 -14.14 21.85
N ASP A 22 -1.62 -13.28 22.04
CA ASP A 22 -1.69 -12.06 22.88
C ASP A 22 -2.26 -10.85 22.11
N PHE A 23 -2.59 -11.03 20.84
CA PHE A 23 -3.12 -9.96 20.00
C PHE A 23 -4.64 -10.01 19.95
N ALA A 24 -5.26 -8.92 20.33
CA ALA A 24 -6.70 -8.76 20.28
C ALA A 24 -7.06 -7.38 19.73
N TYR A 25 -7.94 -7.39 18.71
CA TYR A 25 -8.38 -6.17 18.03
C TYR A 25 -9.88 -6.15 17.86
N LYS A 26 -10.49 -5.03 18.26
CA LYS A 26 -11.90 -4.75 18.05
C LYS A 26 -12.08 -3.99 16.74
N LEU A 27 -12.95 -4.50 15.86
CA LEU A 27 -13.27 -3.84 14.60
C LEU A 27 -14.23 -2.67 14.82
N ASN A 28 -13.84 -1.50 14.33
CA ASN A 28 -14.68 -0.32 14.24
C ASN A 28 -14.83 0.11 12.78
N THR A 29 -16.01 -0.13 12.19
CA THR A 29 -16.32 0.21 10.80
C THR A 29 -16.87 1.63 10.63
N GLU A 30 -17.17 2.33 11.74
CA GLU A 30 -17.79 3.66 11.75
C GLU A 30 -16.87 4.73 12.34
N TRP A 31 -15.58 4.39 12.51
CA TRP A 31 -14.62 5.31 13.09
C TRP A 31 -14.42 6.55 12.23
N ALA A 32 -14.26 6.39 10.92
CA ALA A 32 -14.08 7.51 10.00
C ALA A 32 -15.42 8.21 9.75
N LYS A 33 -15.49 9.47 10.16
CA LYS A 33 -16.70 10.33 10.08
C LYS A 33 -16.63 11.20 8.84
N TRP A 34 -16.96 10.62 7.71
CA TRP A 34 -16.93 11.29 6.43
C TRP A 34 -18.07 12.30 6.29
N PRO A 35 -17.81 13.52 5.75
CA PRO A 35 -18.87 14.39 5.28
C PRO A 35 -19.66 13.72 4.15
N SER A 36 -20.89 14.13 3.93
CA SER A 36 -21.82 13.43 3.03
C SER A 36 -21.30 13.25 1.59
N HIS A 37 -20.49 14.16 1.09
CA HIS A 37 -19.91 14.11 -0.26
C HIS A 37 -18.71 13.16 -0.38
N LEU A 38 -18.14 12.66 0.74
CA LEU A 38 -17.04 11.69 0.78
C LEU A 38 -17.46 10.29 1.25
N VAL A 39 -18.77 10.10 1.53
CA VAL A 39 -19.27 8.78 1.91
C VAL A 39 -19.03 7.77 0.79
N GLY A 40 -18.41 6.63 1.11
CA GLY A 40 -18.06 5.58 0.15
C GLY A 40 -16.80 5.87 -0.69
N VAL A 41 -16.04 6.92 -0.36
CA VAL A 41 -14.77 7.19 -1.05
C VAL A 41 -13.84 5.97 -1.02
N PRO A 42 -13.26 5.55 -2.16
CA PRO A 42 -12.32 4.42 -2.19
C PRO A 42 -10.98 4.84 -1.61
N VAL A 43 -10.61 4.29 -0.47
CA VAL A 43 -9.35 4.59 0.23
C VAL A 43 -8.26 3.63 -0.22
N ALA A 44 -7.18 4.17 -0.82
CA ALA A 44 -6.12 3.37 -1.43
C ALA A 44 -4.92 3.12 -0.50
N GLY A 45 -4.44 4.12 0.18
CA GLY A 45 -3.31 4.04 1.11
C GLY A 45 -3.51 4.95 2.32
N GLY A 46 -2.69 4.77 3.34
CA GLY A 46 -2.76 5.60 4.54
C GLY A 46 -1.44 5.65 5.31
N CYS A 47 -1.30 6.69 6.13
CA CYS A 47 -0.19 6.87 7.06
C CYS A 47 -0.65 7.76 8.22
N CYS A 48 -0.26 7.43 9.45
CA CYS A 48 -0.46 8.31 10.59
C CYS A 48 0.71 9.29 10.72
N ASP A 49 0.42 10.50 11.18
CA ASP A 49 1.43 11.47 11.58
C ASP A 49 1.77 11.35 13.08
N GLU A 50 2.72 12.15 13.57
CA GLU A 50 3.18 12.17 14.97
C GLU A 50 2.09 12.52 16.00
N ASN A 51 0.96 13.08 15.55
CA ASN A 51 -0.19 13.46 16.37
C ASN A 51 -1.34 12.45 16.29
N ASP A 52 -1.08 11.27 15.69
CA ASP A 52 -2.08 10.23 15.40
C ASP A 52 -3.20 10.69 14.44
N ASN A 53 -3.02 11.77 13.68
CA ASN A 53 -3.92 12.06 12.59
C ASN A 53 -3.64 11.09 11.44
N ILE A 54 -4.68 10.68 10.75
CA ILE A 54 -4.53 9.77 9.62
C ILE A 54 -4.68 10.52 8.30
N TRP A 55 -3.68 10.38 7.45
CA TRP A 55 -3.66 10.85 6.08
C TRP A 55 -3.95 9.66 5.16
N VAL A 56 -4.92 9.82 4.26
CA VAL A 56 -5.29 8.76 3.32
C VAL A 56 -5.33 9.27 1.89
N THR A 57 -5.02 8.37 0.97
CA THR A 57 -5.19 8.60 -0.46
C THR A 57 -6.48 8.00 -0.95
N THR A 58 -7.05 8.61 -1.97
CA THR A 58 -8.27 8.13 -2.60
C THR A 58 -8.09 7.94 -4.11
N ARG A 59 -9.02 7.22 -4.74
CA ARG A 59 -9.10 7.08 -6.20
C ARG A 59 -9.99 8.16 -6.83
N TRP A 60 -10.43 9.13 -6.06
CA TRP A 60 -11.21 10.28 -6.57
C TRP A 60 -10.29 11.48 -6.79
N ASN A 61 -9.99 11.81 -8.04
CA ASN A 61 -9.05 12.88 -8.38
C ASN A 61 -9.50 14.28 -7.90
N GLU A 62 -10.79 14.45 -7.61
CA GLU A 62 -11.32 15.67 -7.00
C GLU A 62 -10.98 15.78 -5.50
N HIS A 63 -10.69 14.64 -4.83
CA HIS A 63 -10.44 14.50 -3.41
C HIS A 63 -9.27 13.53 -3.16
N PRO A 64 -8.06 13.80 -3.68
CA PRO A 64 -7.00 12.79 -3.74
C PRO A 64 -6.36 12.47 -2.39
N VAL A 65 -6.21 13.47 -1.51
CA VAL A 65 -5.62 13.31 -0.17
C VAL A 65 -6.56 13.87 0.88
N LEU A 66 -6.95 13.04 1.83
CA LEU A 66 -7.83 13.40 2.93
C LEU A 66 -7.11 13.21 4.27
N MET A 67 -7.43 14.06 5.23
CA MET A 67 -6.94 13.94 6.60
C MET A 67 -8.11 13.83 7.59
N LEU A 68 -8.00 12.88 8.50
CA LEU A 68 -8.87 12.78 9.67
C LEU A 68 -8.03 12.96 10.93
N ASP A 69 -8.62 13.52 11.98
CA ASP A 69 -7.99 13.58 13.29
C ASP A 69 -7.98 12.20 13.97
N LYS A 70 -7.27 12.09 15.09
CA LYS A 70 -7.17 10.86 15.90
C LYS A 70 -8.50 10.31 16.39
N ASP A 71 -9.56 11.11 16.38
CA ASP A 71 -10.92 10.74 16.78
C ASP A 71 -11.83 10.40 15.57
N GLY A 72 -11.24 10.40 14.37
CA GLY A 72 -11.91 10.06 13.11
C GLY A 72 -12.72 11.17 12.49
N ASN A 73 -12.61 12.40 12.97
CA ASN A 73 -13.30 13.52 12.35
C ASN A 73 -12.53 14.00 11.11
N PHE A 74 -13.25 14.23 10.01
CA PHE A 74 -12.68 14.82 8.81
C PHE A 74 -12.13 16.24 9.09
N VAL A 75 -10.90 16.51 8.66
CA VAL A 75 -10.21 17.79 8.90
C VAL A 75 -10.00 18.55 7.62
N LYS A 76 -9.41 17.93 6.59
CA LYS A 76 -9.10 18.63 5.33
C LYS A 76 -9.00 17.69 4.13
N ASP A 77 -9.06 18.29 2.98
CA ASP A 77 -8.96 17.72 1.64
C ASP A 77 -7.99 18.57 0.83
N ILE A 78 -6.96 17.95 0.27
CA ILE A 78 -5.88 18.65 -0.43
C ILE A 78 -5.44 17.93 -1.69
N GLY A 79 -4.67 18.60 -2.54
CA GLY A 79 -3.97 18.00 -3.68
C GLY A 79 -4.81 17.84 -4.95
N LYS A 80 -6.03 18.44 -5.01
CA LYS A 80 -6.86 18.45 -6.22
C LYS A 80 -6.08 18.96 -7.43
N GLY A 81 -6.12 18.19 -8.52
CA GLY A 81 -5.43 18.51 -9.77
C GLY A 81 -3.94 18.19 -9.79
N LEU A 82 -3.37 17.65 -8.71
CA LEU A 82 -1.97 17.24 -8.69
C LEU A 82 -1.74 15.81 -9.18
N PHE A 83 -2.74 14.94 -9.13
CA PHE A 83 -2.56 13.50 -9.32
C PHE A 83 -3.45 12.96 -10.43
N SER A 84 -2.97 11.92 -11.10
CA SER A 84 -3.76 11.18 -12.09
C SER A 84 -4.46 9.95 -11.48
N ASN A 85 -3.78 9.24 -10.57
CA ASN A 85 -4.34 8.11 -9.83
C ASN A 85 -3.48 7.82 -8.59
N LEU A 86 -3.76 8.53 -7.51
CA LEU A 86 -2.97 8.46 -6.29
C LEU A 86 -3.10 7.10 -5.61
N HIS A 87 -1.97 6.53 -5.15
CA HIS A 87 -1.89 5.22 -4.52
C HIS A 87 -1.38 5.29 -3.09
N GLY A 88 -0.08 5.23 -2.87
CA GLY A 88 0.52 5.25 -1.54
C GLY A 88 0.78 6.65 -1.01
N ILE A 89 0.80 6.78 0.31
CA ILE A 89 1.16 8.01 1.01
C ILE A 89 2.08 7.70 2.20
N PHE A 90 3.02 8.58 2.46
CA PHE A 90 3.86 8.54 3.65
C PHE A 90 4.03 9.95 4.20
N VAL A 91 3.89 10.09 5.52
CA VAL A 91 4.16 11.36 6.23
C VAL A 91 5.62 11.34 6.65
N THR A 92 6.40 12.29 6.14
CA THR A 92 7.82 12.39 6.50
C THR A 92 8.00 12.96 7.92
N PRO A 93 9.11 12.68 8.60
CA PRO A 93 9.42 13.29 9.90
C PRO A 93 9.52 14.83 9.86
N THR A 94 9.66 15.42 8.69
CA THR A 94 9.66 16.88 8.49
C THR A 94 8.27 17.46 8.27
N GLY A 95 7.22 16.61 8.28
CA GLY A 95 5.82 17.03 8.13
C GLY A 95 5.41 17.29 6.69
N THR A 96 6.10 16.69 5.69
CA THR A 96 5.65 16.68 4.30
C THR A 96 5.01 15.34 3.94
N LEU A 97 4.37 15.24 2.78
CA LEU A 97 3.68 14.04 2.31
C LEU A 97 4.36 13.54 1.03
N LEU A 98 4.78 12.26 1.03
CA LEU A 98 5.21 11.56 -0.18
C LEU A 98 4.01 10.83 -0.76
N CYS A 99 3.63 11.18 -1.97
CA CYS A 99 2.41 10.74 -2.62
C CYS A 99 2.73 10.04 -3.95
N ALA A 100 2.51 8.71 -4.05
CA ALA A 100 2.84 7.93 -5.23
C ALA A 100 1.71 7.99 -6.27
N ASP A 101 1.98 8.50 -7.48
CA ASP A 101 1.02 8.50 -8.59
C ASP A 101 1.22 7.26 -9.48
N ALA A 102 0.33 6.29 -9.30
CA ALA A 102 0.42 4.97 -9.91
C ALA A 102 -0.23 4.87 -11.30
N SER A 103 -0.33 5.95 -12.05
CA SER A 103 -0.91 5.95 -13.39
C SER A 103 -0.03 6.65 -14.41
N THR A 104 -0.49 7.74 -15.01
CA THR A 104 0.16 8.37 -16.16
C THR A 104 1.34 9.25 -15.80
N HIS A 105 1.37 9.79 -14.59
CA HIS A 105 2.44 10.71 -14.19
C HIS A 105 3.76 10.01 -13.84
N HIS A 106 3.72 8.73 -13.45
CA HIS A 106 4.92 7.91 -13.16
C HIS A 106 5.92 8.56 -12.18
N VAL A 107 5.41 9.25 -11.14
CA VAL A 107 6.23 9.99 -10.16
C VAL A 107 5.75 9.71 -8.74
N VAL A 108 6.62 9.98 -7.78
CA VAL A 108 6.21 10.24 -6.40
C VAL A 108 6.37 11.72 -6.15
N ARG A 109 5.30 12.37 -5.67
CA ARG A 109 5.27 13.80 -5.36
C ARG A 109 5.48 14.02 -3.87
N GLU A 110 6.39 14.91 -3.53
CA GLU A 110 6.47 15.49 -2.20
C GLU A 110 5.66 16.78 -2.19
N ILE A 111 4.68 16.85 -1.29
CA ILE A 111 3.80 18.01 -1.11
C ILE A 111 3.79 18.46 0.35
N THR A 112 3.44 19.72 0.59
CA THR A 112 3.14 20.22 1.94
C THR A 112 1.82 19.64 2.44
N THR A 113 1.56 19.72 3.74
CA THR A 113 0.25 19.36 4.34
C THR A 113 -0.88 20.32 3.94
N ASP A 114 -0.59 21.38 3.18
CA ASP A 114 -1.59 22.26 2.59
C ASP A 114 -1.76 22.04 1.08
N GLY A 115 -1.05 21.02 0.51
CA GLY A 115 -1.21 20.60 -0.87
C GLY A 115 -0.33 21.33 -1.88
N GLU A 116 0.69 22.05 -1.44
CA GLU A 116 1.65 22.69 -2.33
C GLU A 116 2.73 21.71 -2.77
N LEU A 117 2.99 21.62 -4.08
CA LEU A 117 4.04 20.77 -4.63
C LEU A 117 5.43 21.31 -4.23
N ILE A 118 6.25 20.45 -3.63
CA ILE A 118 7.64 20.73 -3.28
C ILE A 118 8.56 20.22 -4.39
N ARG A 119 8.42 18.93 -4.75
CA ARG A 119 9.21 18.29 -5.82
C ARG A 119 8.56 17.01 -6.33
N ASP A 120 9.04 16.55 -7.47
CA ASP A 120 8.77 15.23 -8.00
C ASP A 120 10.03 14.36 -7.88
N PHE A 121 9.85 13.10 -7.45
CA PHE A 121 10.84 12.04 -7.66
C PHE A 121 10.46 11.33 -8.95
N GLY A 122 11.44 11.08 -9.80
CA GLY A 122 11.20 10.57 -11.15
C GLY A 122 11.00 11.71 -12.16
N GLU A 123 10.65 11.34 -13.39
CA GLU A 123 10.42 12.28 -14.49
C GLU A 123 8.93 12.29 -14.86
N PHE A 124 8.30 13.45 -14.72
CA PHE A 124 6.85 13.61 -14.90
C PHE A 124 6.40 13.18 -16.31
N ASP A 125 5.33 12.39 -16.38
CA ASP A 125 4.74 11.81 -17.60
C ASP A 125 5.71 10.93 -18.42
N LYS A 126 6.80 10.45 -17.81
CA LYS A 126 7.78 9.60 -18.49
C LYS A 126 7.98 8.27 -17.74
N PRO A 127 7.42 7.17 -18.26
CA PRO A 127 7.63 5.86 -17.67
C PRO A 127 9.06 5.35 -17.89
N GLY A 128 9.62 4.71 -16.86
CA GLY A 128 10.83 3.92 -16.97
C GLY A 128 10.63 2.71 -17.89
N ASP A 129 11.68 2.33 -18.62
CA ASP A 129 11.63 1.21 -19.57
C ASP A 129 11.70 -0.15 -18.84
N SER A 130 10.57 -0.66 -18.42
CA SER A 130 10.41 -2.00 -17.81
C SER A 130 10.00 -3.08 -18.82
N GLY A 131 9.57 -2.66 -20.02
CA GLY A 131 8.91 -3.53 -21.00
C GLY A 131 7.39 -3.62 -20.79
N PHE A 132 6.84 -2.94 -19.80
CA PHE A 132 5.39 -2.90 -19.57
C PHE A 132 4.64 -2.37 -20.80
N ASP A 133 3.62 -3.11 -21.25
CA ASP A 133 2.76 -2.74 -22.37
C ASP A 133 1.45 -2.11 -21.85
N PRO A 134 1.29 -0.79 -21.90
CA PRO A 134 0.08 -0.13 -21.44
C PRO A 134 -1.14 -0.40 -22.34
N ASP A 135 -0.93 -0.86 -23.57
CA ASP A 135 -1.96 -1.17 -24.55
C ASP A 135 -2.23 -2.68 -24.68
N ILE A 136 -1.83 -3.48 -23.70
CA ILE A 136 -1.86 -4.95 -23.75
C ILE A 136 -3.22 -5.50 -24.18
N TRP A 137 -4.32 -4.92 -23.71
CA TRP A 137 -5.67 -5.35 -24.07
C TRP A 137 -5.92 -5.28 -25.58
N MET A 138 -5.58 -4.15 -26.18
CA MET A 138 -5.70 -3.95 -27.62
C MET A 138 -4.71 -4.81 -28.40
N ASN A 139 -3.52 -5.00 -27.88
CA ASN A 139 -2.50 -5.86 -28.50
C ASN A 139 -2.89 -7.32 -28.48
N LEU A 140 -3.55 -7.83 -27.44
CA LEU A 140 -4.10 -9.19 -27.40
C LEU A 140 -5.20 -9.39 -28.46
N LYS A 141 -6.09 -8.40 -28.67
CA LYS A 141 -7.07 -8.42 -29.75
C LYS A 141 -6.41 -8.42 -31.14
N ARG A 142 -5.44 -7.54 -31.37
CA ARG A 142 -4.70 -7.46 -32.66
C ARG A 142 -3.95 -8.76 -33.00
N ARG A 143 -3.49 -9.49 -31.98
CA ARG A 143 -2.80 -10.79 -32.14
C ARG A 143 -3.76 -11.96 -32.25
N GLY A 144 -5.08 -11.76 -32.18
CA GLY A 144 -6.08 -12.81 -32.18
C GLY A 144 -6.09 -13.73 -30.97
N VAL A 145 -5.48 -13.29 -29.84
CA VAL A 145 -5.53 -13.98 -28.53
C VAL A 145 -6.88 -13.74 -27.86
N LEU A 146 -7.47 -12.57 -28.11
CA LEU A 146 -8.83 -12.20 -27.72
C LEU A 146 -9.65 -11.92 -28.96
N ASP A 147 -10.92 -12.30 -28.93
CA ASP A 147 -11.86 -11.89 -29.97
C ASP A 147 -11.96 -10.35 -30.02
N CYS A 148 -12.12 -9.79 -31.20
CA CYS A 148 -12.24 -8.34 -31.37
C CYS A 148 -13.43 -7.76 -30.60
N ASP A 149 -14.51 -8.54 -30.43
CA ASP A 149 -15.72 -8.16 -29.70
C ASP A 149 -15.70 -8.58 -28.24
N ALA A 150 -14.56 -9.14 -27.74
CA ALA A 150 -14.45 -9.51 -26.32
C ALA A 150 -14.71 -8.29 -25.44
N PRO A 151 -15.61 -8.40 -24.44
CA PRO A 151 -15.88 -7.31 -23.50
C PRO A 151 -14.62 -6.97 -22.73
N TYR A 152 -14.45 -5.69 -22.41
CA TYR A 152 -13.30 -5.23 -21.63
C TYR A 152 -13.30 -5.84 -20.22
N ASP A 153 -12.16 -6.40 -19.85
CA ASP A 153 -11.92 -7.02 -18.55
C ASP A 153 -10.67 -6.39 -17.93
N VAL A 154 -10.91 -5.49 -16.98
CA VAL A 154 -9.86 -4.72 -16.31
C VAL A 154 -8.90 -5.59 -15.50
N GLU A 155 -9.39 -6.67 -14.88
CA GLU A 155 -8.57 -7.58 -14.10
C GLU A 155 -7.64 -8.37 -15.01
N ARG A 156 -8.18 -8.89 -16.10
CA ARG A 156 -7.38 -9.61 -17.10
C ARG A 156 -6.34 -8.70 -17.75
N GLU A 157 -6.71 -7.47 -18.15
CA GLU A 157 -5.76 -6.49 -18.67
C GLU A 157 -4.61 -6.25 -17.70
N PHE A 158 -4.94 -6.05 -16.43
CA PHE A 158 -3.94 -5.83 -15.38
C PHE A 158 -2.93 -6.99 -15.30
N TYR A 159 -3.41 -8.23 -15.17
CA TYR A 159 -2.51 -9.39 -15.07
C TYR A 159 -1.75 -9.69 -16.36
N GLU A 160 -2.34 -9.48 -17.52
CA GLU A 160 -1.63 -9.60 -18.80
C GLU A 160 -0.56 -8.51 -18.94
N GLY A 161 -0.85 -7.29 -18.50
CA GLY A 161 0.13 -6.20 -18.43
C GLY A 161 1.35 -6.53 -17.58
N LEU A 162 1.14 -7.07 -16.37
CA LEU A 162 2.25 -7.49 -15.49
C LEU A 162 3.18 -8.53 -16.14
N LYS A 163 2.65 -9.40 -17.01
CA LYS A 163 3.45 -10.41 -17.71
C LYS A 163 4.36 -9.81 -18.79
N THR A 164 4.13 -8.58 -19.21
CA THR A 164 4.97 -7.90 -20.21
C THR A 164 6.23 -7.27 -19.61
N ILE A 165 6.29 -7.11 -18.29
CA ILE A 165 7.47 -6.60 -17.60
C ILE A 165 8.60 -7.61 -17.72
N VAL A 166 9.75 -7.17 -18.27
CA VAL A 166 10.91 -8.04 -18.56
C VAL A 166 12.20 -7.61 -17.88
N ARG A 167 12.21 -6.43 -17.25
CA ARG A 167 13.34 -5.87 -16.51
C ARG A 167 12.90 -4.84 -15.48
N ALA A 168 13.78 -4.47 -14.57
CA ALA A 168 13.62 -3.28 -13.74
C ALA A 168 13.88 -2.03 -14.58
N GLY A 169 12.89 -1.15 -14.72
CA GLY A 169 13.01 0.15 -15.40
C GLY A 169 13.33 1.26 -14.38
N GLU A 170 14.01 2.30 -14.82
CA GLU A 170 14.47 3.42 -13.99
C GLU A 170 13.90 4.77 -14.49
N PRO A 171 13.54 5.71 -13.59
CA PRO A 171 13.28 5.49 -12.17
C PRO A 171 11.89 4.93 -11.89
N PHE A 172 10.80 5.32 -12.61
CA PHE A 172 9.45 4.84 -12.27
C PHE A 172 8.62 4.43 -13.48
N ASN A 173 7.82 3.36 -13.28
CA ASN A 173 6.68 3.05 -14.14
C ASN A 173 5.48 2.62 -13.29
N LYS A 174 4.66 3.58 -12.86
CA LYS A 174 3.51 3.43 -11.94
C LYS A 174 3.93 3.03 -10.52
N PRO A 175 4.68 3.90 -9.80
CA PRO A 175 5.11 3.63 -8.43
C PRO A 175 3.91 3.46 -7.50
N THR A 176 4.05 2.58 -6.51
CA THR A 176 2.97 2.24 -5.58
C THR A 176 3.10 2.94 -4.23
N ARG A 177 4.31 3.07 -3.70
CA ARG A 177 4.57 3.77 -2.42
C ARG A 177 6.04 4.19 -2.31
N MET A 178 6.29 5.25 -1.54
CA MET A 178 7.62 5.68 -1.11
C MET A 178 7.62 5.94 0.39
N VAL A 179 8.74 5.64 1.04
CA VAL A 179 9.01 5.93 2.45
C VAL A 179 10.37 6.59 2.61
N MET A 180 10.59 7.21 3.77
CA MET A 180 11.89 7.75 4.17
C MET A 180 12.40 6.97 5.39
N ALA A 181 13.63 6.48 5.31
CA ALA A 181 14.33 5.87 6.44
C ALA A 181 14.82 6.94 7.44
N SER A 182 15.20 6.53 8.66
CA SER A 182 15.73 7.46 9.67
C SER A 182 17.04 8.12 9.23
N THR A 183 17.75 7.48 8.30
CA THR A 183 18.94 8.05 7.62
C THR A 183 18.63 9.27 6.74
N GLY A 184 17.34 9.50 6.42
CA GLY A 184 16.88 10.55 5.51
C GLY A 184 16.89 10.13 4.03
N GLU A 185 17.28 8.91 3.70
CA GLU A 185 17.22 8.34 2.35
C GLU A 185 15.81 7.86 2.04
N TYR A 186 15.43 7.89 0.75
CA TYR A 186 14.10 7.49 0.31
C TYR A 186 14.14 6.17 -0.44
N PHE A 187 13.09 5.37 -0.24
CA PHE A 187 12.92 4.06 -0.86
C PHE A 187 11.50 3.94 -1.42
N ALA A 188 11.39 3.55 -2.68
CA ALA A 188 10.10 3.44 -3.34
C ALA A 188 9.93 2.08 -4.01
N CYS A 189 8.78 1.45 -3.82
CA CYS A 189 8.38 0.31 -4.64
C CYS A 189 7.59 0.79 -5.86
N ASP A 190 7.82 0.10 -6.98
CA ASP A 190 7.27 0.40 -8.29
C ASP A 190 6.78 -0.90 -8.92
N GLY A 191 5.48 -1.18 -8.78
CA GLY A 191 4.95 -2.52 -9.06
C GLY A 191 3.85 -2.60 -10.10
N TYR A 192 3.15 -1.50 -10.46
CA TYR A 192 2.04 -1.58 -11.40
C TYR A 192 2.45 -1.52 -12.88
N GLY A 193 3.62 -1.01 -13.17
CA GLY A 193 4.22 -1.02 -14.51
C GLY A 193 5.68 -1.45 -14.48
N ASN A 194 6.18 -1.89 -13.32
CA ASN A 194 7.55 -2.28 -13.08
C ASN A 194 7.61 -3.45 -12.09
N ALA A 195 8.81 -3.92 -11.78
CA ALA A 195 9.09 -4.92 -10.76
C ALA A 195 10.36 -4.53 -9.99
N ALA A 196 10.34 -3.36 -9.34
CA ALA A 196 11.55 -2.72 -8.84
C ALA A 196 11.36 -2.00 -7.51
N VAL A 197 12.47 -1.83 -6.81
CA VAL A 197 12.64 -0.88 -5.70
C VAL A 197 13.70 0.13 -6.08
N HIS A 198 13.43 1.41 -5.82
CA HIS A 198 14.31 2.53 -6.15
C HIS A 198 14.78 3.21 -4.87
N LYS A 199 16.07 3.55 -4.80
CA LYS A 199 16.67 4.33 -3.73
C LYS A 199 17.00 5.72 -4.23
N PHE A 200 16.72 6.73 -3.39
CA PHE A 200 17.12 8.12 -3.56
C PHE A 200 17.89 8.57 -2.31
N ASP A 201 18.83 9.50 -2.50
CA ASP A 201 19.56 10.10 -1.39
C ASP A 201 18.70 11.11 -0.60
N ARG A 202 19.30 11.75 0.40
CA ARG A 202 18.65 12.75 1.27
C ARG A 202 18.17 14.00 0.51
N GLU A 203 18.86 14.34 -0.56
CA GLU A 203 18.54 15.45 -1.44
C GLU A 203 17.46 15.09 -2.46
N GLY A 204 17.08 13.79 -2.53
CA GLY A 204 16.08 13.25 -3.45
C GLY A 204 16.66 12.91 -4.82
N GLN A 205 17.99 12.79 -4.95
CA GLN A 205 18.62 12.36 -6.19
C GLN A 205 18.57 10.83 -6.29
N TYR A 206 18.26 10.33 -7.49
CA TYR A 206 18.26 8.91 -7.77
C TYR A 206 19.64 8.29 -7.53
N VAL A 207 19.69 7.19 -6.80
CA VAL A 207 20.92 6.46 -6.47
C VAL A 207 21.02 5.16 -7.23
N LYS A 208 19.99 4.28 -7.08
CA LYS A 208 19.99 2.96 -7.72
C LYS A 208 18.62 2.30 -7.69
N THR A 209 18.52 1.25 -8.50
CA THR A 209 17.38 0.32 -8.56
C THR A 209 17.85 -1.10 -8.32
N TRP A 210 17.01 -1.91 -7.67
CA TRP A 210 17.17 -3.36 -7.60
C TRP A 210 15.85 -4.08 -7.78
N GLY A 211 15.91 -5.39 -8.00
CA GLY A 211 14.76 -6.22 -8.28
C GLY A 211 14.77 -6.73 -9.72
N GLY A 212 13.61 -6.85 -10.30
CA GLY A 212 13.32 -7.40 -11.61
C GLY A 212 12.16 -8.38 -11.54
N PRO A 213 11.50 -8.68 -12.67
CA PRO A 213 10.33 -9.56 -12.68
C PRO A 213 10.71 -11.02 -12.47
N GLY A 214 9.95 -11.72 -11.60
CA GLY A 214 10.12 -13.16 -11.41
C GLY A 214 9.66 -13.67 -10.05
N TYR A 215 10.06 -14.91 -9.76
CA TYR A 215 9.68 -15.67 -8.57
C TYR A 215 10.86 -15.96 -7.65
N GLU A 216 12.08 -15.78 -8.14
CA GLU A 216 13.28 -16.05 -7.36
C GLU A 216 13.46 -15.01 -6.24
N VAL A 217 14.35 -15.31 -5.32
CA VAL A 217 14.72 -14.38 -4.24
C VAL A 217 15.33 -13.12 -4.86
N GLY A 218 14.84 -11.94 -4.45
CA GLY A 218 15.23 -10.65 -5.03
C GLY A 218 14.49 -10.26 -6.31
N GLN A 219 13.59 -11.11 -6.83
CA GLN A 219 12.67 -10.80 -7.92
C GLN A 219 11.27 -10.52 -7.40
N TYR A 220 10.46 -9.81 -8.17
CA TYR A 220 9.11 -9.41 -7.81
C TYR A 220 8.09 -9.76 -8.89
N ARG A 221 6.86 -10.03 -8.45
CA ARG A 221 5.70 -10.06 -9.33
C ARG A 221 4.89 -8.77 -9.23
N LEU A 222 4.84 -8.19 -8.05
CA LEU A 222 4.24 -6.88 -7.80
C LEU A 222 4.72 -6.34 -6.45
N PRO A 223 5.83 -5.58 -6.41
CA PRO A 223 6.24 -4.86 -5.20
C PRO A 223 5.22 -3.74 -4.95
N HIS A 224 4.35 -3.93 -3.93
CA HIS A 224 3.18 -3.11 -3.73
C HIS A 224 3.31 -2.16 -2.54
N GLY A 225 3.71 -2.68 -1.39
CA GLY A 225 3.94 -1.92 -0.17
C GLY A 225 5.41 -1.86 0.20
N ILE A 226 5.82 -0.77 0.84
CA ILE A 226 7.18 -0.58 1.35
C ILE A 226 7.15 0.16 2.68
N TRP A 227 8.01 -0.26 3.61
CA TRP A 227 8.16 0.34 4.93
C TRP A 227 9.61 0.30 5.40
N ALA A 228 10.06 1.35 6.09
CA ALA A 228 11.31 1.36 6.83
C ALA A 228 10.99 1.18 8.32
N ASP A 229 11.49 0.13 8.94
CA ASP A 229 11.28 -0.10 10.37
C ASP A 229 12.29 0.66 11.25
N LYS A 230 12.16 0.54 12.56
CA LYS A 230 13.03 1.25 13.53
C LYS A 230 14.52 0.92 13.43
N PHE A 231 14.89 -0.13 12.72
CA PHE A 231 16.27 -0.52 12.44
C PHE A 231 16.74 -0.12 11.03
N ASP A 232 15.95 0.71 10.33
CA ASP A 232 16.13 1.07 8.93
C ASP A 232 16.17 -0.14 7.98
N ARG A 233 15.52 -1.24 8.36
CA ARG A 233 15.30 -2.34 7.43
C ARG A 233 14.16 -1.99 6.50
N ILE A 234 14.38 -2.20 5.21
CA ILE A 234 13.42 -1.89 4.16
C ILE A 234 12.60 -3.12 3.83
N TRP A 235 11.36 -3.13 4.28
CA TRP A 235 10.38 -4.18 4.03
C TRP A 235 9.64 -3.90 2.74
N VAL A 236 9.54 -4.90 1.86
CA VAL A 236 8.85 -4.80 0.57
C VAL A 236 7.84 -5.94 0.45
N ALA A 237 6.57 -5.59 0.38
CA ALA A 237 5.49 -6.55 0.15
C ALA A 237 5.41 -6.89 -1.34
N ASP A 238 5.78 -8.10 -1.71
CA ASP A 238 5.71 -8.65 -3.07
C ASP A 238 4.38 -9.40 -3.23
N ARG A 239 3.33 -8.62 -3.55
CA ARG A 239 1.92 -9.02 -3.42
C ARG A 239 1.57 -10.29 -4.17
N GLU A 240 1.94 -10.39 -5.44
CA GLU A 240 1.56 -11.53 -6.29
C GLU A 240 2.48 -12.75 -6.11
N ASN A 241 3.56 -12.62 -5.33
CA ASN A 241 4.38 -13.74 -4.85
C ASN A 241 4.05 -14.12 -3.40
N ASN A 242 3.14 -13.39 -2.75
CA ASN A 242 2.70 -13.63 -1.37
C ASN A 242 3.84 -13.71 -0.36
N ARG A 243 4.76 -12.76 -0.39
CA ARG A 243 5.91 -12.69 0.51
C ARG A 243 6.33 -11.26 0.78
N CYS A 244 7.11 -11.06 1.85
CA CYS A 244 7.84 -9.83 2.07
C CYS A 244 9.34 -10.07 1.94
N HIS A 245 10.03 -9.22 1.20
CA HIS A 245 11.48 -9.12 1.19
C HIS A 245 11.93 -8.08 2.19
N VAL A 246 13.06 -8.31 2.83
CA VAL A 246 13.67 -7.38 3.79
C VAL A 246 15.10 -7.08 3.36
N TYR A 247 15.45 -5.80 3.30
CA TYR A 247 16.76 -5.30 2.86
C TYR A 247 17.35 -4.37 3.91
N ASP A 248 18.68 -4.22 3.89
CA ASP A 248 19.32 -3.06 4.50
C ASP A 248 19.17 -1.81 3.60
N THR A 249 19.61 -0.66 4.08
CA THR A 249 19.56 0.60 3.31
C THR A 249 20.48 0.60 2.08
N ASP A 250 21.40 -0.33 1.98
CA ASP A 250 22.23 -0.53 0.80
C ASP A 250 21.57 -1.47 -0.23
N GLY A 251 20.37 -1.98 0.05
CA GLY A 251 19.63 -2.88 -0.82
C GLY A 251 20.20 -4.31 -0.82
N ASN A 252 21.01 -4.67 0.17
CA ASN A 252 21.38 -6.06 0.38
C ASN A 252 20.23 -6.78 1.06
N GLN A 253 19.82 -7.92 0.53
CA GLN A 253 18.75 -8.69 1.10
C GLN A 253 19.18 -9.39 2.39
N ILE A 254 18.43 -9.17 3.48
CA ILE A 254 18.68 -9.70 4.81
C ILE A 254 17.63 -10.71 5.26
N GLY A 255 16.47 -10.76 4.57
CA GLY A 255 15.42 -11.72 4.92
C GLY A 255 14.34 -11.84 3.85
N VAL A 256 13.56 -12.92 3.97
CA VAL A 256 12.31 -13.14 3.25
C VAL A 256 11.32 -13.76 4.22
N VAL A 257 10.08 -13.27 4.20
CA VAL A 257 8.95 -13.84 4.94
C VAL A 257 7.93 -14.34 3.91
N ASP A 258 7.68 -15.64 3.86
CA ASP A 258 6.80 -16.29 2.89
C ASP A 258 5.68 -17.15 3.52
N ASN A 259 5.61 -17.20 4.86
CA ASN A 259 4.56 -17.89 5.61
C ASN A 259 3.39 -16.95 5.97
N LEU A 260 3.09 -16.02 5.09
CA LEU A 260 1.94 -15.11 5.14
C LEU A 260 0.67 -15.80 4.66
N ASN A 261 -0.51 -15.22 4.95
CA ASN A 261 -1.76 -15.82 4.49
C ASN A 261 -1.92 -15.70 2.96
N LEU A 262 -2.37 -14.57 2.46
CA LEU A 262 -2.57 -14.39 1.01
C LEU A 262 -2.41 -12.92 0.57
N ARG A 263 -1.55 -12.72 -0.43
CA ARG A 263 -1.36 -11.46 -1.16
C ARG A 263 -0.96 -10.29 -0.24
N ALA A 264 0.24 -10.43 0.36
CA ALA A 264 0.87 -9.38 1.16
C ALA A 264 0.92 -8.05 0.38
N ALA A 265 0.17 -7.05 0.82
CA ALA A 265 -0.02 -5.81 0.07
C ALA A 265 0.73 -4.62 0.67
N GLU A 266 0.73 -4.48 1.97
CA GLU A 266 1.33 -3.32 2.63
C GLU A 266 2.00 -3.73 3.95
N VAL A 267 3.00 -2.98 4.38
CA VAL A 267 3.72 -3.19 5.63
C VAL A 267 3.69 -1.91 6.46
N TRP A 268 3.51 -2.08 7.75
CA TRP A 268 3.70 -1.06 8.77
C TRP A 268 4.36 -1.68 10.00
N SER A 269 5.10 -0.92 10.79
CA SER A 269 5.63 -1.39 12.08
C SER A 269 5.48 -0.34 13.17
N ASP A 270 5.25 -0.81 14.39
CA ASP A 270 5.55 -0.06 15.61
C ASP A 270 6.94 -0.42 16.14
N ASP A 271 7.23 -0.08 17.40
CA ASP A 271 8.52 -0.37 18.02
C ASP A 271 8.74 -1.86 18.30
N ASP A 272 7.70 -2.67 18.40
CA ASP A 272 7.77 -4.06 18.87
C ASP A 272 7.44 -5.07 17.76
N TYR A 273 6.60 -4.69 16.79
CA TYR A 273 6.04 -5.62 15.82
C TYR A 273 5.99 -5.04 14.41
N VAL A 274 6.00 -5.94 13.42
CA VAL A 274 5.71 -5.64 12.02
C VAL A 274 4.35 -6.21 11.65
N TYR A 275 3.55 -5.42 10.94
CA TYR A 275 2.20 -5.78 10.51
C TYR A 275 2.14 -5.81 9.00
N VAL A 276 1.69 -6.92 8.45
CA VAL A 276 1.51 -7.09 7.00
C VAL A 276 0.02 -7.16 6.70
N GLY A 277 -0.48 -6.17 5.97
CA GLY A 277 -1.84 -6.18 5.46
C GLY A 277 -1.96 -7.03 4.21
N GLU A 278 -3.00 -7.86 4.12
CA GLU A 278 -3.19 -8.86 3.07
C GLU A 278 -4.51 -8.63 2.32
N VAL A 279 -4.45 -8.58 0.98
CA VAL A 279 -5.62 -8.23 0.15
C VAL A 279 -6.76 -9.23 0.31
N ASP A 280 -6.45 -10.53 0.44
CA ASP A 280 -7.49 -11.56 0.53
C ASP A 280 -7.97 -11.79 1.97
N GLY A 281 -7.70 -10.84 2.82
CA GLY A 281 -8.25 -10.73 4.16
C GLY A 281 -7.26 -11.05 5.26
N GLY A 282 -7.11 -10.10 6.17
CA GLY A 282 -6.34 -10.28 7.38
C GLY A 282 -5.11 -9.42 7.51
N VAL A 283 -4.48 -9.61 8.65
CA VAL A 283 -3.20 -9.01 9.00
C VAL A 283 -2.33 -10.08 9.64
N SER A 284 -1.15 -10.28 9.10
CA SER A 284 -0.08 -11.05 9.75
C SER A 284 0.74 -10.13 10.64
N ILE A 285 1.02 -10.58 11.86
CA ILE A 285 1.80 -9.85 12.87
C ILE A 285 3.10 -10.63 13.10
N LEU A 286 4.23 -9.94 12.98
CA LEU A 286 5.55 -10.51 13.10
C LEU A 286 6.31 -9.86 14.28
N ASP A 287 7.20 -10.64 14.88
CA ASP A 287 8.22 -10.07 15.77
C ASP A 287 9.33 -9.37 14.95
N MET A 288 10.24 -8.68 15.64
CA MET A 288 11.37 -8.00 14.99
C MET A 288 12.44 -8.95 14.45
N ASP A 289 12.34 -10.26 14.72
CA ASP A 289 13.18 -11.31 14.15
C ASP A 289 12.56 -11.94 12.89
N MET A 290 11.48 -11.33 12.35
CA MET A 290 10.76 -11.73 11.13
C MET A 290 9.94 -13.02 11.28
N ASN A 291 9.64 -13.47 12.51
CA ASN A 291 8.76 -14.61 12.71
C ASN A 291 7.30 -14.17 12.74
N VAL A 292 6.42 -14.84 12.00
CA VAL A 292 4.98 -14.65 12.09
C VAL A 292 4.50 -15.25 13.43
N ILE A 293 4.00 -14.38 14.31
CA ILE A 293 3.59 -14.73 15.68
C ILE A 293 2.08 -14.70 15.90
N ALA A 294 1.33 -14.00 15.02
CA ALA A 294 -0.12 -14.00 15.03
C ALA A 294 -0.68 -13.67 13.63
N GLN A 295 -1.91 -14.13 13.36
CA GLN A 295 -2.63 -13.85 12.12
C GLN A 295 -4.11 -13.61 12.46
N ILE A 296 -4.62 -12.41 12.17
CA ILE A 296 -5.97 -11.99 12.50
C ILE A 296 -6.78 -11.67 11.25
N GLY A 297 -8.10 -11.90 11.31
CA GLY A 297 -9.04 -11.47 10.28
C GLY A 297 -9.09 -12.32 9.02
N TYR A 298 -8.30 -13.40 8.95
CA TYR A 298 -8.30 -14.32 7.82
C TYR A 298 -9.72 -14.83 7.50
N TYR A 299 -10.10 -14.85 6.22
CA TYR A 299 -11.46 -15.13 5.73
C TYR A 299 -12.55 -14.11 6.13
N TYR A 300 -12.19 -12.97 6.73
CA TYR A 300 -13.15 -11.91 6.97
C TYR A 300 -13.04 -10.84 5.89
N SER A 301 -13.90 -10.88 4.88
CA SER A 301 -13.79 -10.05 3.69
C SER A 301 -13.69 -8.52 3.92
N PRO A 302 -14.33 -7.91 4.95
CA PRO A 302 -14.10 -6.50 5.24
C PRO A 302 -12.66 -6.11 5.62
N LEU A 303 -11.80 -7.07 6.00
CA LEU A 303 -10.38 -6.79 6.25
C LEU A 303 -9.50 -6.98 5.02
N MET A 304 -10.03 -6.88 3.81
CA MET A 304 -9.22 -6.87 2.59
C MET A 304 -8.29 -5.64 2.61
N ALA A 305 -7.10 -5.81 3.18
CA ALA A 305 -6.16 -4.72 3.37
C ALA A 305 -5.40 -4.44 2.06
N HIS A 306 -5.91 -3.50 1.26
CA HIS A 306 -5.13 -2.92 0.18
C HIS A 306 -3.98 -2.07 0.74
N GLY A 307 -4.20 -1.41 1.86
CA GLY A 307 -3.19 -0.74 2.66
C GLY A 307 -3.42 -0.94 4.17
N ILE A 308 -2.37 -0.74 4.95
CA ILE A 308 -2.38 -0.75 6.41
C ILE A 308 -1.45 0.34 6.95
N CYS A 309 -1.86 0.99 8.03
CA CYS A 309 -0.99 1.81 8.87
C CYS A 309 -1.47 1.72 10.32
N GLY A 310 -0.69 2.24 11.25
CA GLY A 310 -1.06 2.25 12.67
C GLY A 310 -0.76 3.58 13.35
N ASP A 311 -1.35 3.77 14.53
CA ASP A 311 -1.11 4.92 15.40
C ASP A 311 -0.16 4.58 16.56
N SER A 312 0.17 5.57 17.40
CA SER A 312 1.08 5.45 18.55
C SER A 312 0.63 4.43 19.63
N LYS A 313 -0.62 3.93 19.52
CA LYS A 313 -1.20 2.91 20.42
C LYS A 313 -1.32 1.55 19.75
N SER A 314 -0.71 1.37 18.58
CA SER A 314 -0.82 0.17 17.76
C SER A 314 -2.26 -0.19 17.38
N ASN A 315 -3.18 0.80 17.31
CA ASN A 315 -4.40 0.60 16.57
C ASN A 315 -4.06 0.56 15.08
N LEU A 316 -4.73 -0.32 14.33
CA LEU A 316 -4.47 -0.48 12.90
C LEU A 316 -5.60 0.13 12.07
N TYR A 317 -5.24 0.77 10.98
CA TYR A 317 -6.17 1.34 10.02
C TYR A 317 -6.02 0.61 8.70
N ILE A 318 -7.12 -0.01 8.26
CA ILE A 318 -7.19 -0.80 7.04
C ILE A 318 -7.81 0.03 5.93
N GLN A 319 -7.07 0.22 4.86
CA GLN A 319 -7.53 0.88 3.65
C GLN A 319 -8.11 -0.17 2.70
N ALA A 320 -9.41 -0.09 2.48
CA ALA A 320 -10.15 -1.04 1.64
C ALA A 320 -10.73 -0.33 0.42
N LEU A 321 -10.24 -0.63 -0.77
CA LEU A 321 -10.54 0.13 -1.98
C LEU A 321 -12.02 0.21 -2.35
N HIS A 322 -12.78 -0.88 -2.23
CA HIS A 322 -14.12 -0.97 -2.80
C HIS A 322 -15.09 -1.84 -1.99
N LEU A 323 -14.84 -2.03 -0.70
CA LEU A 323 -15.61 -2.98 0.11
C LEU A 323 -16.98 -2.47 0.54
N SER A 324 -17.13 -1.17 0.70
CA SER A 324 -18.33 -0.58 1.29
C SER A 324 -18.82 0.62 0.49
N LYS A 325 -20.14 0.78 0.44
CA LYS A 325 -20.77 2.00 -0.07
C LYS A 325 -20.75 3.14 0.97
N THR A 326 -20.31 2.87 2.18
CA THR A 326 -20.36 3.81 3.29
C THR A 326 -18.97 4.15 3.84
N ASN A 327 -18.12 3.16 4.09
CA ASN A 327 -16.81 3.39 4.69
C ASN A 327 -15.79 2.37 4.23
N ASN A 328 -14.68 2.84 3.67
CA ASN A 328 -13.55 2.05 3.19
C ASN A 328 -12.26 2.30 4.00
N LEU A 329 -12.37 2.95 5.16
CA LEU A 329 -11.32 3.07 6.16
C LEU A 329 -11.81 2.43 7.45
N LEU A 330 -11.28 1.27 7.78
CA LEU A 330 -11.65 0.50 8.97
C LEU A 330 -10.59 0.70 10.06
N ARG A 331 -11.02 0.75 11.32
CA ARG A 331 -10.09 0.78 12.45
C ARG A 331 -10.17 -0.53 13.24
N LEU A 332 -9.02 -1.10 13.53
CA LEU A 332 -8.84 -2.20 14.47
C LEU A 332 -8.26 -1.61 15.76
N GLU A 333 -9.07 -1.54 16.80
CA GLU A 333 -8.68 -1.02 18.12
C GLU A 333 -7.99 -2.12 18.91
N ARG A 334 -6.74 -1.91 19.32
CA ARG A 334 -6.01 -2.85 20.18
C ARG A 334 -6.64 -2.89 21.57
N ILE A 335 -6.91 -4.09 22.10
CA ILE A 335 -7.59 -4.31 23.39
C ILE A 335 -6.87 -5.35 24.27
#